data_8e33b35186ad3dcdab909db95440521b
#
_entry.id   8e33b35186ad3dcdab909db95440521b
#
_cell.length_a   1.000
_cell.length_b   1.000
_cell.length_c   1.000
_cell.angle_alpha   90.00
_cell.angle_beta   90.00
_cell.angle_gamma   90.00
#
_symmetry.space_group_name_H-M   'P 1'
#
loop_
_entity.id
_entity.type
_entity.pdbx_description
1 polymer ?
#
loop_
_entity_poly.entity_id
_entity_poly.type
_entity_poly.pdbx_seq_one_letter_code
_entity_poly.pdbx_strand_id
1 'polypeptide(L)'
;SIIAGAGVMLSKLANTAAREKLTGLEFAAGIPGTVGGAVMMNAGAYGSEMKNVLLWADVMDRYGTVKRLKNEELELGYRTSALERRGLFAVRAAFSLTTGDLGAIREKMEELAAKRKEKQPLEYPSAGSTFKRPEGYFAGKLIEDAGLKGFSVGGAAVSEKHAGFVINKDHGTAAD
;
A
#
# COMPACT_ATOMS: atom_id res chain seq x y z
N SER A 1 18.03 2.00 11.24
CA SER A 1 16.60 2.32 11.31
C SER A 1 16.32 3.70 10.73
N ILE A 2 15.14 3.89 10.16
CA ILE A 2 14.63 5.18 9.69
C ILE A 2 13.36 5.50 10.46
N ILE A 3 13.17 6.78 10.82
CA ILE A 3 11.92 7.29 11.39
C ILE A 3 11.29 8.25 10.39
N ALA A 4 10.00 8.09 10.12
CA ALA A 4 9.25 8.93 9.19
C ALA A 4 7.92 9.38 9.80
N GLY A 5 7.55 10.64 9.57
CA GLY A 5 6.24 11.18 9.93
C GLY A 5 5.12 10.55 9.08
N ALA A 6 3.92 10.46 9.63
CA ALA A 6 2.78 9.82 8.99
C ALA A 6 2.40 10.41 7.63
N GLY A 7 2.63 11.72 7.42
CA GLY A 7 2.36 12.40 6.15
C GLY A 7 3.41 12.19 5.05
N VAL A 8 4.53 11.53 5.33
CA VAL A 8 5.56 11.25 4.32
C VAL A 8 5.03 10.23 3.31
N MET A 9 5.21 10.52 2.01
CA MET A 9 4.86 9.57 0.95
C MET A 9 5.71 8.31 1.03
N LEU A 10 5.11 7.13 0.86
CA LEU A 10 5.84 5.85 0.88
C LEU A 10 6.96 5.78 -0.14
N SER A 11 6.72 6.30 -1.35
CA SER A 11 7.75 6.40 -2.38
C SER A 11 8.94 7.23 -1.93
N LYS A 12 8.71 8.34 -1.22
CA LYS A 12 9.79 9.18 -0.66
C LYS A 12 10.58 8.43 0.40
N LEU A 13 9.90 7.72 1.31
CA LEU A 13 10.54 6.89 2.34
C LEU A 13 11.40 5.80 1.71
N ALA A 14 10.86 5.03 0.75
CA ALA A 14 11.58 3.95 0.07
C ALA A 14 12.81 4.47 -0.71
N ASN A 15 12.67 5.58 -1.45
CA ASN A 15 13.80 6.20 -2.15
C ASN A 15 14.85 6.76 -1.20
N THR A 16 14.46 7.27 -0.02
CA THR A 16 15.42 7.71 0.99
C THR A 16 16.18 6.53 1.58
N ALA A 17 15.48 5.43 1.91
CA ALA A 17 16.12 4.20 2.37
C ALA A 17 17.14 3.67 1.35
N ALA A 18 16.78 3.63 0.07
CA ALA A 18 17.69 3.21 -1.01
C ALA A 18 18.95 4.08 -1.09
N ARG A 19 18.82 5.41 -1.01
CA ARG A 19 19.98 6.34 -1.01
C ARG A 19 20.92 6.11 0.17
N GLU A 20 20.37 5.75 1.32
CA GLU A 20 21.12 5.40 2.54
C GLU A 20 21.58 3.92 2.52
N LYS A 21 21.49 3.23 1.39
CA LYS A 21 21.86 1.82 1.22
C LYS A 21 21.14 0.89 2.20
N LEU A 22 19.86 1.18 2.48
CA LEU A 22 19.03 0.37 3.38
C LEU A 22 17.98 -0.40 2.57
N THR A 23 18.01 -1.72 2.66
CA THR A 23 17.07 -2.66 2.03
C THR A 23 15.90 -3.00 2.96
N GLY A 24 14.77 -3.40 2.40
CA GLY A 24 13.55 -3.82 3.08
C GLY A 24 12.30 -3.03 2.72
N LEU A 25 12.44 -1.87 2.03
CA LEU A 25 11.30 -1.02 1.61
C LEU A 25 11.09 -0.98 0.08
N GLU A 26 11.74 -1.83 -0.69
CA GLU A 26 11.63 -1.87 -2.15
C GLU A 26 10.18 -2.11 -2.61
N PHE A 27 9.44 -2.98 -1.90
CA PHE A 27 8.04 -3.28 -2.18
C PHE A 27 7.11 -2.06 -2.04
N ALA A 28 7.50 -1.10 -1.20
CA ALA A 28 6.71 0.08 -0.87
C ALA A 28 6.87 1.23 -1.87
N ALA A 29 7.91 1.21 -2.70
CA ALA A 29 8.26 2.31 -3.61
C ALA A 29 7.14 2.67 -4.59
N GLY A 30 6.39 1.67 -5.06
CA GLY A 30 5.28 1.85 -5.99
C GLY A 30 3.90 1.91 -5.36
N ILE A 31 3.76 1.81 -4.03
CA ILE A 31 2.47 1.90 -3.36
C ILE A 31 2.10 3.39 -3.21
N PRO A 32 0.97 3.86 -3.78
CA PRO A 32 0.52 5.23 -3.58
C PRO A 32 -0.02 5.40 -2.16
N GLY A 33 0.37 6.49 -1.51
CA GLY A 33 -0.09 6.79 -0.16
C GLY A 33 1.02 7.23 0.79
N THR A 34 0.65 7.48 2.03
CA THR A 34 1.53 7.97 3.07
C THR A 34 1.93 6.87 4.06
N VAL A 35 2.97 7.13 4.84
CA VAL A 35 3.41 6.25 5.92
C VAL A 35 2.27 5.94 6.90
N GLY A 36 1.49 6.95 7.30
CA GLY A 36 0.36 6.75 8.22
C GLY A 36 -0.71 5.82 7.66
N GLY A 37 -1.10 6.03 6.39
CA GLY A 37 -2.04 5.13 5.71
C GLY A 37 -1.49 3.71 5.54
N ALA A 38 -0.18 3.59 5.29
CA ALA A 38 0.46 2.30 5.17
C ALA A 38 0.50 1.52 6.50
N VAL A 39 0.76 2.18 7.62
CA VAL A 39 0.69 1.57 8.96
C VAL A 39 -0.74 1.19 9.30
N MET A 40 -1.71 2.07 9.03
CA MET A 40 -3.14 1.81 9.23
C MET A 40 -3.60 0.54 8.54
N MET A 41 -3.24 0.37 7.28
CA MET A 41 -3.71 -0.72 6.42
C MET A 41 -2.75 -1.90 6.33
N ASN A 42 -1.65 -1.90 7.09
CA ASN A 42 -0.56 -2.87 6.89
C ASN A 42 -0.27 -3.04 5.40
N ALA A 43 0.04 -1.92 4.72
CA ALA A 43 0.23 -1.91 3.28
C ALA A 43 1.30 -2.91 2.85
N GLY A 44 1.01 -3.67 1.81
CA GLY A 44 1.91 -4.71 1.31
C GLY A 44 1.75 -4.96 -0.18
N ALA A 45 2.80 -5.44 -0.79
CA ALA A 45 2.87 -5.83 -2.19
C ALA A 45 4.03 -6.82 -2.38
N TYR A 46 3.90 -7.71 -3.38
CA TYR A 46 4.98 -8.61 -3.80
C TYR A 46 5.59 -9.47 -2.68
N GLY A 47 4.73 -9.96 -1.77
CA GLY A 47 5.15 -10.85 -0.69
C GLY A 47 5.73 -10.17 0.54
N SER A 48 5.78 -8.83 0.58
CA SER A 48 6.19 -8.07 1.76
C SER A 48 5.12 -7.06 2.18
N GLU A 49 5.14 -6.66 3.45
CA GLU A 49 4.17 -5.74 4.05
C GLU A 49 4.80 -4.91 5.17
N MET A 50 4.12 -3.86 5.64
CA MET A 50 4.62 -2.99 6.71
C MET A 50 5.02 -3.77 7.97
N LYS A 51 4.26 -4.80 8.34
CA LYS A 51 4.56 -5.69 9.48
C LYS A 51 5.98 -6.24 9.47
N ASN A 52 6.54 -6.51 8.29
CA ASN A 52 7.87 -7.10 8.18
C ASN A 52 9.01 -6.14 8.52
N VAL A 53 8.76 -4.84 8.40
CA VAL A 53 9.81 -3.80 8.54
C VAL A 53 9.53 -2.79 9.63
N LEU A 54 8.32 -2.74 10.18
CA LEU A 54 7.93 -1.77 11.20
C LEU A 54 8.49 -2.19 12.58
N LEU A 55 9.11 -1.27 13.30
CA LEU A 55 9.53 -1.46 14.69
C LEU A 55 8.46 -1.02 15.67
N TRP A 56 7.97 0.19 15.49
CA TRP A 56 6.96 0.83 16.32
C TRP A 56 6.30 1.98 15.57
N ALA A 57 5.13 2.40 16.04
CA ALA A 57 4.51 3.66 15.66
C ALA A 57 4.10 4.47 16.89
N ASP A 58 4.33 5.78 16.84
CA ASP A 58 3.68 6.72 17.76
C ASP A 58 2.28 6.99 17.18
N VAL A 59 1.27 6.74 17.99
CA VAL A 59 -0.14 6.86 17.61
C VAL A 59 -0.85 7.82 18.55
N MET A 60 -1.86 8.51 18.04
CA MET A 60 -2.65 9.49 18.75
C MET A 60 -4.12 9.06 18.79
N ASP A 61 -4.76 9.19 19.93
CA ASP A 61 -6.19 9.00 20.05
C ASP A 61 -7.00 10.27 19.68
N ARG A 62 -8.32 10.18 19.70
CA ARG A 62 -9.23 11.31 19.39
C ARG A 62 -9.13 12.47 20.39
N TYR A 63 -8.50 12.29 21.52
CA TYR A 63 -8.31 13.30 22.55
C TYR A 63 -6.93 13.97 22.47
N GLY A 64 -6.10 13.57 21.50
CA GLY A 64 -4.75 14.10 21.32
C GLY A 64 -3.68 13.43 22.16
N THR A 65 -4.01 12.35 22.89
CA THR A 65 -3.02 11.60 23.67
C THR A 65 -2.15 10.76 22.76
N VAL A 66 -0.85 10.98 22.81
CA VAL A 66 0.13 10.23 22.00
C VAL A 66 0.76 9.11 22.83
N LYS A 67 0.83 7.93 22.26
CA LYS A 67 1.54 6.78 22.83
C LYS A 67 2.29 6.01 21.79
N ARG A 68 3.33 5.27 22.20
CA ARG A 68 4.06 4.35 21.34
C ARG A 68 3.45 2.96 21.41
N LEU A 69 3.23 2.37 20.25
CA LEU A 69 2.88 0.95 20.10
C LEU A 69 4.02 0.25 19.34
N LYS A 70 4.50 -0.87 19.88
CA LYS A 70 5.45 -1.75 19.20
C LYS A 70 4.74 -2.51 18.09
N ASN A 71 5.51 -3.16 17.21
CA ASN A 71 4.98 -3.94 16.09
C ASN A 71 3.88 -4.94 16.54
N GLU A 72 4.13 -5.68 17.62
CA GLU A 72 3.21 -6.70 18.12
C GLU A 72 1.89 -6.07 18.62
N GLU A 73 1.95 -4.88 19.22
CA GLU A 73 0.79 -4.14 19.74
C GLU A 73 -0.04 -3.49 18.63
N LEU A 74 0.53 -3.34 17.43
CA LEU A 74 -0.16 -2.82 16.25
C LEU A 74 -1.08 -3.86 15.60
N GLU A 75 -0.97 -5.13 15.98
CA GLU A 75 -1.85 -6.21 15.54
C GLU A 75 -2.06 -6.20 14.01
N LEU A 76 -0.96 -6.05 13.27
CA LEU A 76 -0.97 -5.90 11.81
C LEU A 76 -1.40 -7.20 11.14
N GLY A 77 -2.45 -7.11 10.34
CA GLY A 77 -3.00 -8.20 9.54
C GLY A 77 -3.30 -7.77 8.10
N TYR A 78 -3.89 -8.63 7.31
CA TYR A 78 -4.22 -8.32 5.92
C TYR A 78 -5.21 -7.15 5.82
N ARG A 79 -4.72 -5.98 5.40
CA ARG A 79 -5.48 -4.73 5.27
C ARG A 79 -6.20 -4.32 6.55
N THR A 80 -5.56 -4.52 7.70
CA THR A 80 -6.07 -4.10 9.01
C THR A 80 -4.95 -3.86 10.03
N SER A 81 -5.25 -3.11 11.07
CA SER A 81 -4.36 -2.87 12.22
C SER A 81 -5.16 -2.54 13.48
N ALA A 82 -4.48 -2.48 14.63
CA ALA A 82 -5.06 -1.95 15.86
C ALA A 82 -5.48 -0.48 15.72
N LEU A 83 -4.84 0.29 14.82
CA LEU A 83 -5.19 1.70 14.61
C LEU A 83 -6.62 1.83 14.09
N GLU A 84 -6.98 1.04 13.07
CA GLU A 84 -8.34 1.02 12.52
C GLU A 84 -9.37 0.62 13.58
N ARG A 85 -9.13 -0.50 14.29
CA ARG A 85 -10.08 -1.03 15.27
C ARG A 85 -10.28 -0.16 16.51
N ARG A 86 -9.25 0.58 16.90
CA ARG A 86 -9.25 1.42 18.12
C ARG A 86 -9.42 2.92 17.82
N GLY A 87 -9.65 3.31 16.56
CA GLY A 87 -9.81 4.72 16.15
C GLY A 87 -8.58 5.57 16.45
N LEU A 88 -7.37 5.02 16.22
CA LEU A 88 -6.11 5.70 16.44
C LEU A 88 -5.53 6.24 15.13
N PHE A 89 -4.76 7.32 15.22
CA PHE A 89 -4.06 7.94 14.10
C PHE A 89 -2.56 7.74 14.24
N ALA A 90 -1.87 7.33 13.18
CA ALA A 90 -0.42 7.31 13.17
C ALA A 90 0.13 8.75 13.13
N VAL A 91 1.14 9.03 13.95
CA VAL A 91 1.88 10.30 13.98
C VAL A 91 3.23 10.16 13.30
N ARG A 92 3.97 9.11 13.63
CA ARG A 92 5.23 8.72 12.98
C ARG A 92 5.50 7.25 13.22
N ALA A 93 6.36 6.68 12.40
CA ALA A 93 6.74 5.27 12.50
C ALA A 93 8.26 5.08 12.33
N ALA A 94 8.80 4.06 12.98
CA ALA A 94 10.18 3.62 12.84
C ALA A 94 10.26 2.28 12.12
N PHE A 95 11.24 2.17 11.22
CA PHE A 95 11.45 1.01 10.38
C PHE A 95 12.80 0.36 10.66
N SER A 96 12.82 -0.96 10.82
CA SER A 96 14.02 -1.78 10.90
C SER A 96 14.43 -2.18 9.51
N LEU A 97 15.54 -1.65 9.05
CA LEU A 97 16.09 -1.92 7.73
C LEU A 97 17.53 -2.39 7.87
N THR A 98 18.00 -3.20 6.95
CA THR A 98 19.38 -3.70 6.93
C THR A 98 20.21 -2.99 5.87
N THR A 99 21.52 -2.92 6.05
CA THR A 99 22.42 -2.38 5.03
C THR A 99 22.45 -3.34 3.85
N GLY A 100 22.35 -2.79 2.63
CA GLY A 100 22.36 -3.54 1.37
C GLY A 100 23.21 -2.85 0.30
N ASP A 101 23.34 -3.51 -0.84
CA ASP A 101 23.97 -2.93 -2.03
C ASP A 101 22.98 -1.99 -2.75
N LEU A 102 23.43 -0.77 -3.05
CA LEU A 102 22.58 0.23 -3.70
C LEU A 102 22.12 -0.20 -5.10
N GLY A 103 22.98 -0.91 -5.85
CA GLY A 103 22.64 -1.41 -7.19
C GLY A 103 21.51 -2.43 -7.11
N ALA A 104 21.67 -3.44 -6.22
CA ALA A 104 20.66 -4.48 -6.00
C ALA A 104 19.32 -3.91 -5.49
N ILE A 105 19.36 -2.92 -4.58
CA ILE A 105 18.14 -2.24 -4.09
C ILE A 105 17.39 -1.55 -5.24
N ARG A 106 18.10 -0.80 -6.09
CA ARG A 106 17.51 -0.10 -7.24
C ARG A 106 16.97 -1.06 -8.28
N GLU A 107 17.73 -2.08 -8.64
CA GLU A 107 17.29 -3.14 -9.55
C GLU A 107 15.99 -3.79 -9.07
N LYS A 108 15.89 -4.08 -7.76
CA LYS A 108 14.67 -4.62 -7.17
C LYS A 108 13.50 -3.65 -7.24
N MET A 109 13.71 -2.37 -6.98
CA MET A 109 12.67 -1.35 -7.10
C MET A 109 12.17 -1.22 -8.56
N GLU A 110 13.08 -1.26 -9.53
CA GLU A 110 12.76 -1.20 -10.97
C GLU A 110 11.99 -2.45 -11.42
N GLU A 111 12.43 -3.65 -11.00
CA GLU A 111 11.71 -4.92 -11.25
C GLU A 111 10.27 -4.83 -10.77
N LEU A 112 10.05 -4.37 -9.52
CA LEU A 112 8.72 -4.27 -8.93
C LEU A 112 7.86 -3.19 -9.61
N ALA A 113 8.46 -2.08 -10.04
CA ALA A 113 7.79 -1.05 -10.81
C ALA A 113 7.36 -1.57 -12.20
N ALA A 114 8.22 -2.32 -12.88
CA ALA A 114 7.89 -2.95 -14.16
C ALA A 114 6.73 -3.95 -14.03
N LYS A 115 6.77 -4.83 -13.02
CA LYS A 115 5.68 -5.77 -12.73
C LYS A 115 4.35 -5.06 -12.43
N ARG A 116 4.41 -3.91 -11.76
CA ARG A 116 3.21 -3.09 -11.49
C ARG A 116 2.65 -2.49 -12.78
N LYS A 117 3.51 -1.89 -13.59
CA LYS A 117 3.13 -1.31 -14.89
C LYS A 117 2.52 -2.35 -15.83
N GLU A 118 3.07 -3.56 -15.85
CA GLU A 118 2.56 -4.68 -16.64
C GLU A 118 1.15 -5.09 -16.20
N LYS A 119 0.90 -5.20 -14.88
CA LYS A 119 -0.31 -5.83 -14.35
C LYS A 119 -1.42 -4.86 -13.94
N GLN A 120 -1.13 -3.59 -13.72
CA GLN A 120 -2.10 -2.61 -13.23
C GLN A 120 -2.41 -1.54 -14.28
N PRO A 121 -3.66 -1.02 -14.33
CA PRO A 121 -4.09 -0.01 -15.29
C PRO A 121 -3.60 1.39 -14.88
N LEU A 122 -2.28 1.60 -14.82
CA LEU A 122 -1.68 2.85 -14.34
C LEU A 122 -1.93 4.04 -15.27
N GLU A 123 -2.37 3.78 -16.48
CA GLU A 123 -2.76 4.76 -17.49
C GLU A 123 -4.10 5.46 -17.21
N TYR A 124 -4.89 4.91 -16.28
CA TYR A 124 -6.18 5.48 -15.89
C TYR A 124 -6.20 5.85 -14.42
N PRO A 125 -6.91 6.92 -14.03
CA PRO A 125 -7.18 7.23 -12.63
C PRO A 125 -7.95 6.08 -11.97
N SER A 126 -7.50 5.65 -10.79
CA SER A 126 -8.18 4.65 -9.98
C SER A 126 -7.76 4.75 -8.51
N ALA A 127 -8.55 4.20 -7.61
CA ALA A 127 -8.23 4.09 -6.20
C ALA A 127 -7.50 2.77 -5.83
N GLY A 128 -6.99 2.05 -6.83
CA GLY A 128 -6.34 0.74 -6.65
C GLY A 128 -7.34 -0.41 -6.71
N SER A 129 -7.02 -1.53 -6.05
CA SER A 129 -7.94 -2.67 -5.95
C SER A 129 -9.16 -2.32 -5.12
N THR A 130 -10.35 -2.47 -5.69
CA THR A 130 -11.62 -2.07 -5.08
C THR A 130 -12.04 -2.97 -3.93
N PHE A 131 -11.77 -4.28 -4.03
CA PHE A 131 -12.20 -5.26 -3.04
C PHE A 131 -11.03 -5.90 -2.31
N LYS A 132 -11.22 -6.18 -1.01
CA LYS A 132 -10.33 -7.05 -0.26
C LYS A 132 -10.33 -8.45 -0.88
N ARG A 133 -9.18 -9.11 -0.81
CA ARG A 133 -9.06 -10.49 -1.29
C ARG A 133 -9.84 -11.42 -0.36
N PRO A 134 -10.83 -12.19 -0.88
CA PRO A 134 -11.52 -13.21 -0.10
C PRO A 134 -10.58 -14.34 0.28
N GLU A 135 -10.87 -15.02 1.40
CA GLU A 135 -10.11 -16.19 1.80
C GLU A 135 -10.20 -17.29 0.72
N GLY A 136 -9.05 -17.84 0.33
CA GLY A 136 -8.95 -18.88 -0.70
C GLY A 136 -9.16 -18.41 -2.15
N TYR A 137 -9.50 -17.14 -2.40
CA TYR A 137 -9.82 -16.63 -3.72
C TYR A 137 -9.10 -15.31 -4.04
N PHE A 138 -9.15 -14.90 -5.31
CA PHE A 138 -8.69 -13.59 -5.78
C PHE A 138 -9.89 -12.79 -6.29
N ALA A 139 -10.18 -11.64 -5.69
CA ALA A 139 -11.31 -10.80 -6.08
C ALA A 139 -11.32 -10.48 -7.59
N GLY A 140 -10.16 -10.11 -8.16
CA GLY A 140 -10.04 -9.85 -9.59
C GLY A 140 -10.40 -11.06 -10.46
N LYS A 141 -10.04 -12.28 -10.04
CA LYS A 141 -10.41 -13.50 -10.75
C LYS A 141 -11.92 -13.78 -10.70
N LEU A 142 -12.54 -13.60 -9.54
CA LEU A 142 -14.00 -13.76 -9.41
C LEU A 142 -14.78 -12.75 -10.28
N ILE A 143 -14.31 -11.50 -10.37
CA ILE A 143 -14.90 -10.46 -11.22
C ILE A 143 -14.72 -10.82 -12.71
N GLU A 144 -13.53 -11.32 -13.08
CA GLU A 144 -13.27 -11.80 -14.45
C GLU A 144 -14.13 -12.99 -14.81
N ASP A 145 -14.26 -13.99 -13.94
CA ASP A 145 -15.09 -15.18 -14.16
C ASP A 145 -16.59 -14.85 -14.24
N ALA A 146 -17.02 -13.76 -13.61
CA ALA A 146 -18.36 -13.22 -13.78
C ALA A 146 -18.57 -12.45 -15.09
N GLY A 147 -17.56 -12.38 -15.96
CA GLY A 147 -17.64 -11.69 -17.26
C GLY A 147 -17.69 -10.16 -17.17
N LEU A 148 -17.22 -9.58 -16.05
CA LEU A 148 -17.35 -8.13 -15.79
C LEU A 148 -16.15 -7.29 -16.27
N LYS A 149 -15.10 -7.88 -16.87
CA LYS A 149 -14.02 -7.08 -17.48
C LYS A 149 -14.57 -6.16 -18.56
N GLY A 150 -14.20 -4.88 -18.49
CA GLY A 150 -14.69 -3.86 -19.44
C GLY A 150 -16.10 -3.37 -19.20
N PHE A 151 -16.85 -3.97 -18.26
CA PHE A 151 -18.19 -3.48 -17.89
C PHE A 151 -18.09 -2.04 -17.40
N SER A 152 -18.96 -1.17 -17.91
CA SER A 152 -18.94 0.26 -17.61
C SER A 152 -20.33 0.79 -17.24
N VAL A 153 -20.31 1.79 -16.35
CA VAL A 153 -21.48 2.62 -16.03
C VAL A 153 -20.99 4.06 -16.10
N GLY A 154 -21.64 4.87 -16.95
CA GLY A 154 -21.16 6.22 -17.22
C GLY A 154 -19.69 6.23 -17.64
N GLY A 155 -18.88 7.04 -16.98
CA GLY A 155 -17.44 7.14 -17.20
C GLY A 155 -16.58 6.17 -16.38
N ALA A 156 -17.17 5.38 -15.47
CA ALA A 156 -16.46 4.37 -14.68
C ALA A 156 -16.47 3.00 -15.38
N ALA A 157 -15.40 2.24 -15.27
CA ALA A 157 -15.31 0.90 -15.87
C ALA A 157 -14.48 -0.06 -15.03
N VAL A 158 -14.82 -1.35 -15.09
CA VAL A 158 -13.94 -2.44 -14.64
C VAL A 158 -12.78 -2.56 -15.63
N SER A 159 -11.56 -2.48 -15.15
CA SER A 159 -10.38 -2.54 -16.00
C SER A 159 -10.26 -3.87 -16.74
N GLU A 160 -10.05 -3.81 -18.04
CA GLU A 160 -9.75 -4.99 -18.87
C GLU A 160 -8.38 -5.61 -18.53
N LYS A 161 -7.44 -4.78 -18.06
CA LYS A 161 -6.09 -5.22 -17.70
C LYS A 161 -6.06 -5.95 -16.36
N HIS A 162 -6.86 -5.48 -15.38
CA HIS A 162 -6.95 -6.06 -14.04
C HIS A 162 -8.35 -5.88 -13.47
N ALA A 163 -9.16 -6.91 -13.49
CA ALA A 163 -10.58 -6.85 -13.10
C ALA A 163 -10.83 -6.43 -11.63
N GLY A 164 -9.83 -6.48 -10.77
CA GLY A 164 -9.92 -5.96 -9.39
C GLY A 164 -9.89 -4.43 -9.29
N PHE A 165 -9.69 -3.70 -10.40
CA PHE A 165 -9.63 -2.24 -10.47
C PHE A 165 -10.88 -1.68 -11.15
N VAL A 166 -11.52 -0.71 -10.52
CA VAL A 166 -12.45 0.22 -11.18
C VAL A 166 -11.66 1.46 -11.56
N ILE A 167 -11.72 1.82 -12.83
CA ILE A 167 -10.99 2.94 -13.43
C ILE A 167 -11.94 4.05 -13.85
N ASN A 168 -11.48 5.31 -13.77
CA ASN A 168 -12.17 6.41 -14.42
C ASN A 168 -11.68 6.47 -15.88
N LYS A 169 -12.50 5.93 -16.78
CA LYS A 169 -12.17 5.79 -18.20
C LYS A 169 -12.54 7.04 -19.01
N ASP A 170 -13.63 7.70 -18.65
CA ASP A 170 -14.16 8.85 -19.40
C ASP A 170 -14.96 9.79 -18.50
N HIS A 171 -14.28 10.63 -17.73
CA HIS A 171 -14.90 11.67 -16.89
C HIS A 171 -16.00 11.14 -15.93
N GLY A 172 -15.86 9.89 -15.46
CA GLY A 172 -16.79 9.28 -14.53
C GLY A 172 -16.91 10.07 -13.22
N THR A 173 -18.12 10.08 -12.68
CA THR A 173 -18.45 10.66 -11.38
C THR A 173 -18.49 9.57 -10.29
N ALA A 174 -18.64 9.99 -9.02
CA ALA A 174 -18.80 9.03 -7.92
C ALA A 174 -20.16 8.29 -7.94
N ALA A 175 -21.11 8.75 -8.76
CA ALA A 175 -22.43 8.13 -8.94
C ALA A 175 -22.41 7.00 -10.01
N ASP A 176 -21.42 7.02 -10.90
CA ASP A 176 -21.21 5.99 -11.90
C ASP A 176 -20.61 4.73 -11.25
#